data_ed9399c60b183ae2a290c18c40d726f3
#
_entry.id   ed9399c60b183ae2a290c18c40d726f3
#
_cell.length_a   1.000
_cell.length_b   1.000
_cell.length_c   1.000
_cell.angle_alpha   90.00
_cell.angle_beta   90.00
_cell.angle_gamma   90.00
#
_symmetry.space_group_name_H-M   'P 1'
#
loop_
_entity.id
_entity.type
_entity.pdbx_description
1 polymer ?
#
loop_
_entity_poly.entity_id
_entity_poly.type
_entity_poly.pdbx_seq_one_letter_code
_entity_poly.pdbx_strand_id
1 'polypeptide(L)'
;RAALPQDLDFLVAAIISAEKSGSRNLGLATLFGLSEEQTAPLIQAMLQEEVDGCELSISSFLIAEVQGRPVATVAGWIEGAAEEMPSAILKSNLIGATYPQESLEVLRSRSGVLSGLRIDRHWNSLQLEYVHVDPAYRGQGWAGRLIEAHLARAKASDPMPEKAQVQAFSNNRVAVGLYQRLGFHVAR
;
A
#
# COMPACT_ATOMS: atom_id res chain seq x y z
N ARG A 1 -6.87 14.87 -3.57
CA ARG A 1 -7.79 14.23 -4.51
C ARG A 1 -7.59 12.72 -4.56
N ALA A 2 -8.56 11.98 -5.11
CA ALA A 2 -8.35 10.59 -5.51
C ALA A 2 -7.29 10.50 -6.61
N ALA A 3 -6.59 9.36 -6.68
CA ALA A 3 -5.70 9.06 -7.79
C ALA A 3 -6.50 8.83 -9.08
N LEU A 4 -5.84 9.07 -10.21
CA LEU A 4 -6.38 8.92 -11.56
C LEU A 4 -5.40 8.08 -12.39
N PRO A 5 -5.82 7.49 -13.52
CA PRO A 5 -4.93 6.70 -14.37
C PRO A 5 -3.64 7.42 -14.80
N GLN A 6 -3.69 8.74 -14.96
CA GLN A 6 -2.52 9.57 -15.28
C GLN A 6 -1.47 9.65 -14.17
N ASP A 7 -1.79 9.23 -12.94
CA ASP A 7 -0.85 9.22 -11.81
C ASP A 7 -0.05 7.92 -11.74
N LEU A 8 -0.26 6.99 -12.66
CA LEU A 8 0.25 5.63 -12.63
C LEU A 8 1.77 5.55 -12.38
N ASP A 9 2.57 6.32 -13.11
CA ASP A 9 4.02 6.34 -12.94
C ASP A 9 4.43 6.82 -11.53
N PHE A 10 3.73 7.82 -11.00
CA PHE A 10 3.95 8.30 -9.65
C PHE A 10 3.57 7.24 -8.61
N LEU A 11 2.47 6.52 -8.80
CA LEU A 11 2.02 5.45 -7.90
C LEU A 11 3.01 4.28 -7.91
N VAL A 12 3.51 3.86 -9.07
CA VAL A 12 4.53 2.81 -9.17
C VAL A 12 5.78 3.19 -8.38
N ALA A 13 6.30 4.40 -8.58
CA ALA A 13 7.46 4.90 -7.84
C ALA A 13 7.19 5.00 -6.32
N ALA A 14 5.98 5.42 -5.94
CA ALA A 14 5.56 5.52 -4.54
C ALA A 14 5.47 4.15 -3.86
N ILE A 15 4.88 3.14 -4.51
CA ILE A 15 4.79 1.76 -4.03
C ILE A 15 6.20 1.20 -3.81
N ILE A 16 7.09 1.30 -4.80
CA ILE A 16 8.47 0.84 -4.70
C ILE A 16 9.18 1.51 -3.52
N SER A 17 9.04 2.82 -3.38
CA SER A 17 9.66 3.58 -2.29
C SER A 17 9.11 3.18 -0.91
N ALA A 18 7.81 3.01 -0.79
CA ALA A 18 7.14 2.64 0.46
C ALA A 18 7.48 1.20 0.89
N GLU A 19 7.48 0.25 -0.04
CA GLU A 19 7.86 -1.15 0.19
C GLU A 19 9.31 -1.27 0.71
N LYS A 20 10.20 -0.50 0.15
CA LYS A 20 11.61 -0.45 0.64
C LYS A 20 11.70 0.07 2.07
N SER A 21 10.80 0.94 2.49
CA SER A 21 10.73 1.49 3.85
C SER A 21 12.10 1.98 4.38
N GLY A 22 12.90 2.59 3.52
CA GLY A 22 14.26 3.06 3.82
C GLY A 22 15.35 1.97 3.74
N SER A 23 14.99 0.72 3.42
CA SER A 23 15.95 -0.34 3.10
C SER A 23 16.29 -0.34 1.60
N ARG A 24 17.14 -1.29 1.18
CA ARG A 24 17.42 -1.55 -0.24
C ARG A 24 16.57 -2.68 -0.83
N ASN A 25 15.76 -3.35 0.00
CA ASN A 25 15.03 -4.53 -0.40
C ASN A 25 13.59 -4.14 -0.78
N LEU A 26 13.20 -4.51 -1.98
CA LEU A 26 11.83 -4.45 -2.47
C LEU A 26 11.22 -5.84 -2.33
N GLY A 27 10.21 -6.00 -1.46
CA GLY A 27 9.58 -7.30 -1.17
C GLY A 27 9.00 -7.94 -2.43
N LEU A 28 8.26 -7.16 -3.23
CA LEU A 28 7.68 -7.58 -4.51
C LEU A 28 8.72 -8.02 -5.57
N ALA A 29 9.97 -7.64 -5.43
CA ALA A 29 11.06 -8.11 -6.27
C ALA A 29 11.79 -9.30 -5.63
N THR A 30 12.26 -9.13 -4.39
CA THR A 30 13.11 -10.09 -3.70
C THR A 30 12.44 -11.45 -3.52
N LEU A 31 11.16 -11.47 -3.16
CA LEU A 31 10.40 -12.70 -2.95
C LEU A 31 10.21 -13.50 -4.24
N PHE A 32 10.16 -12.82 -5.37
CA PHE A 32 9.90 -13.40 -6.69
C PHE A 32 11.18 -13.63 -7.52
N GLY A 33 12.36 -13.29 -6.97
CA GLY A 33 13.64 -13.46 -7.66
C GLY A 33 13.85 -12.47 -8.81
N LEU A 34 13.20 -11.30 -8.75
CA LEU A 34 13.27 -10.26 -9.78
C LEU A 34 14.13 -9.07 -9.32
N SER A 35 14.60 -8.27 -10.28
CA SER A 35 15.14 -6.94 -10.01
C SER A 35 14.01 -5.92 -9.85
N GLU A 36 14.34 -4.72 -9.34
CA GLU A 36 13.39 -3.61 -9.27
C GLU A 36 12.90 -3.18 -10.65
N GLU A 37 13.80 -3.13 -11.65
CA GLU A 37 13.48 -2.79 -13.04
C GLU A 37 12.51 -3.79 -13.67
N GLN A 38 12.64 -5.08 -13.32
CA GLN A 38 11.70 -6.11 -13.77
C GLN A 38 10.36 -6.04 -13.04
N THR A 39 10.34 -5.57 -11.80
CA THR A 39 9.13 -5.52 -10.96
C THR A 39 8.28 -4.28 -11.23
N ALA A 40 8.87 -3.14 -11.57
CA ALA A 40 8.14 -1.89 -11.83
C ALA A 40 7.01 -2.05 -12.88
N PRO A 41 7.26 -2.66 -14.07
CA PRO A 41 6.18 -2.88 -15.05
C PRO A 41 5.10 -3.87 -14.57
N LEU A 42 5.42 -4.80 -13.66
CA LEU A 42 4.43 -5.70 -13.08
C LEU A 42 3.52 -4.97 -12.10
N ILE A 43 4.07 -4.07 -11.26
CA ILE A 43 3.27 -3.19 -10.39
C ILE A 43 2.34 -2.31 -11.26
N GLN A 44 2.86 -1.75 -12.34
CA GLN A 44 2.08 -0.96 -13.28
C GLN A 44 0.92 -1.78 -13.85
N ALA A 45 1.18 -2.98 -14.33
CA ALA A 45 0.16 -3.88 -14.88
C ALA A 45 -0.92 -4.21 -13.84
N MET A 46 -0.54 -4.53 -12.60
CA MET A 46 -1.52 -4.80 -11.52
C MET A 46 -2.41 -3.60 -11.21
N LEU A 47 -1.86 -2.37 -11.21
CA LEU A 47 -2.65 -1.15 -11.01
C LEU A 47 -3.63 -0.89 -12.17
N GLN A 48 -3.32 -1.32 -13.38
CA GLN A 48 -4.16 -1.16 -14.57
C GLN A 48 -5.32 -2.15 -14.65
N GLU A 49 -5.31 -3.23 -13.86
CA GLU A 49 -6.42 -4.21 -13.80
C GLU A 49 -7.68 -3.65 -13.10
N GLU A 50 -7.60 -2.48 -12.48
CA GLU A 50 -8.72 -1.78 -11.81
C GLU A 50 -9.48 -2.66 -10.80
N VAL A 51 -8.76 -3.56 -10.10
CA VAL A 51 -9.32 -4.41 -9.05
C VAL A 51 -9.44 -3.62 -7.76
N ASP A 52 -10.65 -3.27 -7.35
CA ASP A 52 -10.91 -2.54 -6.11
C ASP A 52 -10.67 -3.36 -4.84
N GLY A 53 -10.46 -2.68 -3.71
CA GLY A 53 -10.45 -3.29 -2.38
C GLY A 53 -9.12 -3.86 -1.92
N CYS A 54 -8.00 -3.50 -2.54
CA CYS A 54 -6.66 -3.84 -2.07
C CYS A 54 -5.67 -2.69 -2.30
N GLU A 55 -4.47 -2.85 -1.77
CA GLU A 55 -3.37 -1.87 -1.88
C GLU A 55 -2.84 -1.65 -3.30
N LEU A 56 -3.17 -2.52 -4.25
CA LEU A 56 -2.74 -2.43 -5.65
C LEU A 56 -3.86 -1.92 -6.58
N SER A 57 -4.83 -1.20 -6.04
CA SER A 57 -5.89 -0.54 -6.80
C SER A 57 -5.64 0.96 -6.87
N ILE A 58 -5.77 1.58 -8.06
CA ILE A 58 -5.67 3.05 -8.21
C ILE A 58 -6.71 3.76 -7.35
N SER A 59 -7.93 3.22 -7.25
CA SER A 59 -9.03 3.79 -6.46
C SER A 59 -8.73 3.88 -4.96
N SER A 60 -7.81 3.03 -4.46
CA SER A 60 -7.38 3.06 -3.06
C SER A 60 -6.50 4.26 -2.72
N PHE A 61 -5.93 4.96 -3.69
CA PHE A 61 -4.96 6.02 -3.42
C PHE A 61 -5.59 7.42 -3.33
N LEU A 62 -5.12 8.16 -2.31
CA LEU A 62 -5.24 9.62 -2.26
C LEU A 62 -3.91 10.27 -2.59
N ILE A 63 -3.97 11.37 -3.34
CA ILE A 63 -2.80 12.13 -3.78
C ILE A 63 -2.87 13.56 -3.23
N ALA A 64 -1.74 14.03 -2.70
CA ALA A 64 -1.49 15.44 -2.48
C ALA A 64 -0.70 16.01 -3.65
N GLU A 65 -1.08 17.20 -4.09
CA GLU A 65 -0.45 17.91 -5.20
C GLU A 65 0.07 19.28 -4.77
N VAL A 66 1.17 19.68 -5.35
CA VAL A 66 1.70 21.04 -5.28
C VAL A 66 1.93 21.52 -6.70
N GLN A 67 1.31 22.64 -7.08
CA GLN A 67 1.38 23.20 -8.43
C GLN A 67 1.08 22.18 -9.55
N GLY A 68 0.07 21.33 -9.33
CA GLY A 68 -0.37 20.31 -10.29
C GLY A 68 0.55 19.07 -10.37
N ARG A 69 1.56 18.95 -9.51
CA ARG A 69 2.46 17.78 -9.44
C ARG A 69 2.13 16.93 -8.22
N PRO A 70 1.93 15.61 -8.36
CA PRO A 70 1.84 14.69 -7.24
C PRO A 70 3.11 14.74 -6.38
N VAL A 71 2.95 14.91 -5.06
CA VAL A 71 4.07 15.01 -4.11
C VAL A 71 3.97 14.02 -2.95
N ALA A 72 2.78 13.48 -2.69
CA ALA A 72 2.57 12.47 -1.66
C ALA A 72 1.36 11.61 -1.99
N THR A 73 1.36 10.40 -1.49
CA THR A 73 0.23 9.48 -1.61
C THR A 73 0.14 8.53 -0.42
N VAL A 74 -1.07 8.02 -0.19
CA VAL A 74 -1.38 6.93 0.75
C VAL A 74 -2.45 6.07 0.10
N ALA A 75 -2.29 4.76 0.14
CA ALA A 75 -3.35 3.80 -0.18
C ALA A 75 -4.23 3.57 1.06
N GLY A 76 -5.56 3.51 0.85
CA GLY A 76 -6.51 3.20 1.91
C GLY A 76 -7.76 2.55 1.34
N TRP A 77 -8.19 1.43 1.93
CA TRP A 77 -9.40 0.69 1.56
C TRP A 77 -10.06 0.08 2.80
N ILE A 78 -11.32 -0.29 2.68
CA ILE A 78 -12.03 -1.02 3.72
C ILE A 78 -11.89 -2.51 3.45
N GLU A 79 -11.32 -3.25 4.41
CA GLU A 79 -11.09 -4.69 4.29
C GLU A 79 -12.41 -5.45 4.12
N GLY A 80 -12.51 -6.22 3.04
CA GLY A 80 -13.70 -7.00 2.71
C GLY A 80 -14.84 -6.23 2.07
N ALA A 81 -14.70 -4.93 1.78
CA ALA A 81 -15.78 -4.14 1.16
C ALA A 81 -15.96 -4.47 -0.33
N ALA A 82 -14.91 -4.89 -1.03
CA ALA A 82 -15.00 -5.29 -2.43
C ALA A 82 -15.41 -6.77 -2.53
N GLU A 83 -16.57 -7.03 -3.09
CA GLU A 83 -17.10 -8.39 -3.36
C GLU A 83 -17.06 -9.33 -2.14
N GLU A 84 -17.06 -8.79 -0.91
CA GLU A 84 -16.88 -9.56 0.32
C GLU A 84 -15.60 -10.43 0.32
N MET A 85 -14.57 -9.99 -0.40
CA MET A 85 -13.32 -10.71 -0.57
C MET A 85 -12.19 -10.07 0.23
N PRO A 86 -11.37 -10.86 0.97
CA PRO A 86 -10.18 -10.34 1.63
C PRO A 86 -9.19 -9.73 0.63
N SER A 87 -8.66 -8.55 0.94
CA SER A 87 -7.68 -7.86 0.09
C SER A 87 -6.43 -8.71 -0.22
N ALA A 88 -6.04 -9.59 0.70
CA ALA A 88 -4.94 -10.54 0.49
C ALA A 88 -5.22 -11.53 -0.66
N ILE A 89 -6.49 -11.93 -0.88
CA ILE A 89 -6.88 -12.79 -2.01
C ILE A 89 -6.87 -11.97 -3.31
N LEU A 90 -7.41 -10.74 -3.29
CA LEU A 90 -7.37 -9.85 -4.45
C LEU A 90 -5.93 -9.60 -4.91
N LYS A 91 -5.04 -9.25 -3.99
CA LYS A 91 -3.60 -9.11 -4.27
C LYS A 91 -2.97 -10.39 -4.80
N SER A 92 -3.29 -11.54 -4.22
CA SER A 92 -2.75 -12.83 -4.67
C SER A 92 -3.19 -13.16 -6.09
N ASN A 93 -4.44 -12.86 -6.45
CA ASN A 93 -4.97 -13.05 -7.80
C ASN A 93 -4.27 -12.13 -8.81
N LEU A 94 -4.09 -10.84 -8.47
CA LEU A 94 -3.35 -9.89 -9.30
C LEU A 94 -1.92 -10.37 -9.54
N ILE A 95 -1.20 -10.79 -8.49
CA ILE A 95 0.15 -11.34 -8.58
C ILE A 95 0.15 -12.61 -9.45
N GLY A 96 -0.79 -13.52 -9.23
CA GLY A 96 -0.89 -14.77 -9.99
C GLY A 96 -1.17 -14.58 -11.47
N ALA A 97 -1.91 -13.52 -11.84
CA ALA A 97 -2.21 -13.17 -13.23
C ALA A 97 -1.06 -12.40 -13.92
N THR A 98 -0.25 -11.66 -13.15
CA THR A 98 0.70 -10.68 -13.70
C THR A 98 2.14 -11.19 -13.71
N TYR A 99 2.55 -11.93 -12.64
CA TYR A 99 3.94 -12.37 -12.51
C TYR A 99 4.25 -13.59 -13.39
N PRO A 100 5.48 -13.69 -13.95
CA PRO A 100 5.90 -14.87 -14.69
C PRO A 100 5.81 -16.14 -13.83
N GLN A 101 5.45 -17.27 -14.44
CA GLN A 101 5.32 -18.57 -13.77
C GLN A 101 6.58 -18.96 -12.97
N GLU A 102 7.76 -18.72 -13.55
CA GLU A 102 9.05 -18.99 -12.91
C GLU A 102 9.21 -18.19 -11.60
N SER A 103 8.78 -16.93 -11.59
CA SER A 103 8.80 -16.08 -10.38
C SER A 103 7.83 -16.56 -9.31
N LEU A 104 6.67 -17.10 -9.70
CA LEU A 104 5.72 -17.71 -8.78
C LEU A 104 6.29 -19.00 -8.15
N GLU A 105 7.09 -19.76 -8.88
CA GLU A 105 7.81 -20.94 -8.36
C GLU A 105 8.90 -20.52 -7.35
N VAL A 106 9.62 -19.44 -7.62
CA VAL A 106 10.58 -18.85 -6.67
C VAL A 106 9.86 -18.43 -5.38
N LEU A 107 8.73 -17.76 -5.47
CA LEU A 107 7.91 -17.40 -4.29
C LEU A 107 7.52 -18.64 -3.48
N ARG A 108 7.03 -19.71 -4.13
CA ARG A 108 6.65 -20.96 -3.45
C ARG A 108 7.81 -21.55 -2.66
N SER A 109 9.02 -21.54 -3.23
CA SER A 109 10.24 -22.01 -2.55
C SER A 109 10.63 -21.16 -1.34
N ARG A 110 10.20 -19.89 -1.30
CA ARG A 110 10.50 -18.90 -0.25
C ARG A 110 9.35 -18.67 0.74
N SER A 111 8.24 -19.39 0.59
CA SER A 111 7.02 -19.16 1.37
C SER A 111 7.21 -19.21 2.89
N GLY A 112 8.19 -19.99 3.38
CA GLY A 112 8.52 -20.06 4.80
C GLY A 112 9.00 -18.73 5.39
N VAL A 113 9.56 -17.82 4.58
CA VAL A 113 10.00 -16.48 5.03
C VAL A 113 8.80 -15.60 5.38
N LEU A 114 7.66 -15.83 4.75
CA LEU A 114 6.44 -15.03 4.93
C LEU A 114 5.66 -15.39 6.19
N SER A 115 5.83 -16.59 6.74
CA SER A 115 5.04 -17.09 7.86
C SER A 115 5.15 -16.24 9.14
N GLY A 116 6.29 -15.56 9.36
CA GLY A 116 6.51 -14.65 10.49
C GLY A 116 6.16 -13.19 10.25
N LEU A 117 5.86 -12.82 9.00
CA LEU A 117 5.60 -11.42 8.60
C LEU A 117 4.12 -11.14 8.37
N ARG A 118 3.29 -12.17 8.40
CA ARG A 118 1.85 -12.01 8.16
C ARG A 118 1.19 -11.28 9.33
N ILE A 119 0.56 -10.15 9.04
CA ILE A 119 -0.30 -9.42 9.97
C ILE A 119 -1.73 -9.58 9.49
N ASP A 120 -2.62 -10.00 10.41
CA ASP A 120 -4.03 -10.18 10.09
C ASP A 120 -4.71 -8.82 9.91
N ARG A 121 -5.39 -8.66 8.78
CA ARG A 121 -6.27 -7.52 8.50
C ARG A 121 -7.66 -7.84 9.06
N HIS A 122 -8.20 -6.96 9.87
CA HIS A 122 -9.54 -7.15 10.43
C HIS A 122 -10.60 -6.78 9.40
N TRP A 123 -11.61 -7.64 9.29
CA TRP A 123 -12.78 -7.37 8.47
C TRP A 123 -13.44 -6.04 8.85
N ASN A 124 -13.99 -5.33 7.88
CA ASN A 124 -14.58 -4.00 8.05
C ASN A 124 -13.67 -3.03 8.83
N SER A 125 -12.38 -3.01 8.50
CA SER A 125 -11.43 -2.02 9.01
C SER A 125 -10.80 -1.23 7.87
N LEU A 126 -10.50 0.06 8.12
CA LEU A 126 -9.70 0.85 7.20
C LEU A 126 -8.25 0.34 7.23
N GLN A 127 -7.76 -0.14 6.11
CA GLN A 127 -6.35 -0.45 5.90
C GLN A 127 -5.65 0.74 5.28
N LEU A 128 -4.43 1.04 5.75
CA LEU A 128 -3.58 2.12 5.23
C LEU A 128 -2.21 1.55 4.89
N GLU A 129 -1.81 1.69 3.63
CA GLU A 129 -0.50 1.21 3.14
C GLU A 129 0.13 2.19 2.15
N TYR A 130 1.35 1.89 1.72
CA TYR A 130 2.10 2.66 0.70
C TYR A 130 2.16 4.17 0.98
N VAL A 131 2.42 4.53 2.24
CA VAL A 131 2.61 5.93 2.63
C VAL A 131 3.90 6.46 2.03
N HIS A 132 3.79 7.35 1.07
CA HIS A 132 4.93 7.96 0.38
C HIS A 132 4.83 9.49 0.36
N VAL A 133 5.97 10.14 0.56
CA VAL A 133 6.15 11.59 0.35
C VAL A 133 7.46 11.79 -0.40
N ASP A 134 7.39 12.51 -1.52
CA ASP A 134 8.57 12.92 -2.29
C ASP A 134 9.61 13.57 -1.33
N PRO A 135 10.88 13.17 -1.38
CA PRO A 135 11.93 13.68 -0.49
C PRO A 135 11.96 15.20 -0.36
N ALA A 136 11.73 15.93 -1.46
CA ALA A 136 11.71 17.40 -1.47
C ALA A 136 10.56 18.02 -0.66
N TYR A 137 9.51 17.25 -0.38
CA TYR A 137 8.29 17.71 0.30
C TYR A 137 8.09 17.10 1.69
N ARG A 138 9.10 16.35 2.22
CA ARG A 138 9.05 15.78 3.56
C ARG A 138 9.07 16.86 4.64
N GLY A 139 8.62 16.50 5.85
CA GLY A 139 8.55 17.43 6.98
C GLY A 139 7.41 18.44 6.93
N GLN A 140 6.60 18.46 5.87
CA GLN A 140 5.50 19.43 5.65
C GLN A 140 4.10 18.87 6.04
N GLY A 141 4.04 17.69 6.66
CA GLY A 141 2.79 17.10 7.16
C GLY A 141 1.91 16.42 6.11
N TRP A 142 2.38 16.22 4.86
CA TRP A 142 1.57 15.65 3.78
C TRP A 142 1.03 14.26 4.09
N ALA A 143 1.85 13.35 4.63
CA ALA A 143 1.41 12.00 5.00
C ALA A 143 0.29 12.04 6.05
N GLY A 144 0.43 12.87 7.08
CA GLY A 144 -0.60 13.03 8.13
C GLY A 144 -1.94 13.49 7.54
N ARG A 145 -1.92 14.54 6.70
CA ARG A 145 -3.14 15.05 6.04
C ARG A 145 -3.82 14.03 5.15
N LEU A 146 -3.06 13.19 4.43
CA LEU A 146 -3.64 12.13 3.60
C LEU A 146 -4.25 11.00 4.45
N ILE A 147 -3.58 10.61 5.55
CA ILE A 147 -4.15 9.64 6.50
C ILE A 147 -5.42 10.17 7.14
N GLU A 148 -5.44 11.43 7.60
CA GLU A 148 -6.64 12.07 8.13
C GLU A 148 -7.77 12.12 7.10
N ALA A 149 -7.46 12.37 5.82
CA ALA A 149 -8.45 12.34 4.75
C ALA A 149 -9.04 10.93 4.52
N HIS A 150 -8.24 9.87 4.60
CA HIS A 150 -8.74 8.49 4.58
C HIS A 150 -9.61 8.18 5.80
N LEU A 151 -9.19 8.59 7.00
CA LEU A 151 -9.98 8.43 8.21
C LEU A 151 -11.34 9.16 8.13
N ALA A 152 -11.36 10.37 7.56
CA ALA A 152 -12.58 11.11 7.34
C ALA A 152 -13.53 10.43 6.34
N ARG A 153 -12.98 9.90 5.23
CA ARG A 153 -13.75 9.11 4.25
C ARG A 153 -14.35 7.86 4.87
N ALA A 154 -13.55 7.12 5.63
CA ALA A 154 -13.97 5.90 6.30
C ALA A 154 -15.08 6.15 7.33
N LYS A 155 -15.02 7.29 8.05
CA LYS A 155 -16.11 7.69 8.98
C LYS A 155 -17.43 8.04 8.26
N ALA A 156 -17.37 8.38 6.99
CA ALA A 156 -18.55 8.72 6.18
C ALA A 156 -19.06 7.51 5.36
N SER A 157 -18.41 6.34 5.42
CA SER A 157 -18.86 5.13 4.73
C SER A 157 -19.96 4.40 5.51
N ASP A 158 -20.75 3.61 4.80
CA ASP A 158 -21.77 2.74 5.38
C ASP A 158 -21.55 1.29 4.86
N PRO A 159 -21.25 0.32 5.73
CA PRO A 159 -21.01 0.49 7.18
C PRO A 159 -19.72 1.24 7.49
N MET A 160 -19.73 2.01 8.59
CA MET A 160 -18.53 2.67 9.09
C MET A 160 -17.56 1.61 9.65
N PRO A 161 -16.27 1.63 9.29
CA PRO A 161 -15.31 0.69 9.83
C PRO A 161 -15.05 0.92 11.32
N GLU A 162 -14.88 -0.18 12.07
CA GLU A 162 -14.69 -0.13 13.52
C GLU A 162 -13.32 0.42 13.93
N LYS A 163 -12.32 0.24 13.08
CA LYS A 163 -10.92 0.64 13.34
C LYS A 163 -10.16 0.92 12.06
N ALA A 164 -9.00 1.56 12.23
CA ALA A 164 -8.00 1.73 11.18
C ALA A 164 -6.72 0.96 11.56
N GLN A 165 -6.10 0.34 10.58
CA GLN A 165 -4.83 -0.39 10.72
C GLN A 165 -3.80 0.15 9.74
N VAL A 166 -2.56 0.24 10.19
CA VAL A 166 -1.39 0.59 9.37
C VAL A 166 -0.24 -0.31 9.74
N GLN A 167 0.49 -0.81 8.75
CA GLN A 167 1.66 -1.64 8.97
C GLN A 167 2.94 -0.84 8.80
N ALA A 168 3.91 -1.08 9.67
CA ALA A 168 5.23 -0.49 9.57
C ALA A 168 6.30 -1.42 10.16
N PHE A 169 7.48 -1.39 9.58
CA PHE A 169 8.62 -2.01 10.22
C PHE A 169 8.96 -1.29 11.54
N SER A 170 9.22 -2.04 12.60
CA SER A 170 9.52 -1.49 13.94
C SER A 170 10.76 -0.58 13.97
N ASN A 171 11.69 -0.78 13.04
CA ASN A 171 12.89 0.06 12.88
C ASN A 171 12.63 1.34 12.07
N ASN A 172 11.48 1.47 11.39
CA ASN A 172 11.08 2.71 10.72
C ASN A 172 10.50 3.72 11.72
N ARG A 173 11.39 4.29 12.55
CA ARG A 173 11.01 5.22 13.63
C ARG A 173 10.24 6.45 13.15
N VAL A 174 10.48 6.89 11.92
CA VAL A 174 9.80 8.06 11.33
C VAL A 174 8.32 7.73 11.09
N ALA A 175 8.03 6.59 10.48
CA ALA A 175 6.66 6.13 10.24
C ALA A 175 5.94 5.84 11.57
N VAL A 176 6.57 5.08 12.46
CA VAL A 176 6.01 4.76 13.79
C VAL A 176 5.66 6.04 14.57
N GLY A 177 6.58 7.02 14.61
CA GLY A 177 6.33 8.30 15.28
C GLY A 177 5.22 9.14 14.61
N LEU A 178 5.05 9.06 13.29
CA LEU A 178 3.93 9.68 12.59
C LEU A 178 2.60 9.04 13.03
N TYR A 179 2.50 7.72 12.99
CA TYR A 179 1.27 7.00 13.32
C TYR A 179 0.88 7.19 14.78
N GLN A 180 1.84 7.18 15.70
CA GLN A 180 1.56 7.47 17.12
C GLN A 180 1.00 8.88 17.34
N ARG A 181 1.52 9.90 16.65
CA ARG A 181 0.95 11.27 16.71
C ARG A 181 -0.46 11.37 16.15
N LEU A 182 -0.84 10.50 15.23
CA LEU A 182 -2.18 10.39 14.68
C LEU A 182 -3.12 9.51 15.52
N GLY A 183 -2.67 9.03 16.69
CA GLY A 183 -3.47 8.24 17.62
C GLY A 183 -3.44 6.73 17.39
N PHE A 184 -2.59 6.23 16.50
CA PHE A 184 -2.39 4.78 16.36
C PHE A 184 -1.55 4.24 17.53
N HIS A 185 -1.91 3.03 17.96
CA HIS A 185 -1.18 2.30 19.01
C HIS A 185 -0.58 1.03 18.43
N VAL A 186 0.58 0.64 18.97
CA VAL A 186 1.22 -0.62 18.56
C VAL A 186 0.38 -1.79 19.09
N ALA A 187 -0.06 -2.66 18.20
CA ALA A 187 -0.85 -3.85 18.54
C ALA A 187 0.02 -5.12 18.63
N ARG A 188 1.20 -5.13 18.02
CA ARG A 188 2.20 -6.21 18.05
C ARG A 188 3.60 -5.64 17.91
#